data_faaf11c0cf08c47ed867576912a23fe5
#
_entry.id   faaf11c0cf08c47ed867576912a23fe5
#
_cell.length_a   1.000
_cell.length_b   1.000
_cell.length_c   1.000
_cell.angle_alpha   90.00
_cell.angle_beta   90.00
_cell.angle_gamma   90.00
#
_symmetry.space_group_name_H-M   'P 1'
#
loop_
_entity.id
_entity.type
_entity.pdbx_description
1 polymer ?
#
loop_
_entity_poly.entity_id
_entity_poly.type
_entity_poly.pdbx_seq_one_letter_code
_entity_poly.pdbx_strand_id
1 'polypeptide(L)'
;MNIIKRVLRKSKKIAKKVKKKFKKKIKKIKKTNKKTINKFKKVKEQKGTKAMYQEIWATITFGIYDKRRIKRLKKFPPALVENRMLFETNDDFTDNGRALFDYLIENGYNKKYEIVWLVHEPKKYKAYETENVKFVQNFKKGSTIRRAEAYKYALTSRYIFYTQAFNWIAMSRRNQLFIDLWHGCGYKANKNGRKVFFDYCLVPGDIFIRTKMEFFGCTSKKLLSFGYPRYDMMLRGSSRADEYKAELLKKTDSTKLILWMPTYRHASSERLNEETLNNEFNIPIIDDADKLLELNRFCKENHILIVIKKHYLQIPYDFGDNVLTNIVYLENKDLADNGLQLYEFINCSDALVSDYSSVAIDYLLLDRPLGFTLDDYEAYTESRGWVFDDPLEYMPGSHMYNMQDFEQFILDVKEEKDLYKEQRAVVRAKTHNVCDNYCQRVLDYFDITL
;
A
#
# COMPACT_ATOMS: atom_id res chain seq x y z
N MET A 1 -37.03 49.82 13.01
CA MET A 1 -36.85 49.59 11.54
C MET A 1 -35.52 50.07 10.95
N ASN A 2 -34.85 51.07 11.53
CA ASN A 2 -33.57 51.64 10.99
C ASN A 2 -32.31 50.80 11.26
N ILE A 3 -32.22 50.06 12.34
CA ILE A 3 -31.02 49.29 12.70
C ILE A 3 -30.84 48.06 11.77
N ILE A 4 -31.92 47.37 11.48
CA ILE A 4 -31.88 46.17 10.58
C ILE A 4 -31.48 46.58 9.15
N LYS A 5 -32.00 47.71 8.64
CA LYS A 5 -31.56 48.25 7.33
C LYS A 5 -30.09 48.65 7.30
N ARG A 6 -29.54 49.11 8.43
CA ARG A 6 -28.12 49.50 8.56
C ARG A 6 -27.21 48.28 8.63
N VAL A 7 -27.62 47.21 9.30
CA VAL A 7 -26.91 45.94 9.36
C VAL A 7 -26.90 45.24 7.98
N LEU A 8 -28.05 45.20 7.30
CA LEU A 8 -28.16 44.63 5.96
C LEU A 8 -27.32 45.43 4.90
N ARG A 9 -27.24 46.75 5.04
CA ARG A 9 -26.35 47.57 4.17
C ARG A 9 -24.87 47.34 4.46
N LYS A 10 -24.47 47.15 5.73
CA LYS A 10 -23.10 46.78 6.12
C LYS A 10 -22.72 45.38 5.60
N SER A 11 -23.61 44.40 5.76
CA SER A 11 -23.37 43.04 5.27
C SER A 11 -23.25 42.97 3.73
N LYS A 12 -24.10 43.71 2.98
CA LYS A 12 -23.98 43.84 1.51
C LYS A 12 -22.70 44.53 1.08
N LYS A 13 -22.20 45.56 1.83
CA LYS A 13 -20.89 46.19 1.55
C LYS A 13 -19.71 45.26 1.80
N ILE A 14 -19.78 44.47 2.89
CA ILE A 14 -18.78 43.46 3.23
C ILE A 14 -18.75 42.36 2.15
N ALA A 15 -19.92 41.84 1.76
CA ALA A 15 -20.04 40.84 0.70
C ALA A 15 -19.49 41.34 -0.66
N LYS A 16 -19.75 42.60 -1.02
CA LYS A 16 -19.19 43.25 -2.22
C LYS A 16 -17.67 43.41 -2.15
N LYS A 17 -17.11 43.74 -1.00
CA LYS A 17 -15.65 43.89 -0.77
C LYS A 17 -14.96 42.53 -0.81
N VAL A 18 -15.60 41.49 -0.22
CA VAL A 18 -15.13 40.09 -0.30
C VAL A 18 -15.17 39.58 -1.73
N LYS A 19 -16.25 39.84 -2.47
CA LYS A 19 -16.39 39.44 -3.89
C LYS A 19 -15.38 40.11 -4.81
N LYS A 20 -15.02 41.38 -4.54
CA LYS A 20 -13.98 42.13 -5.28
C LYS A 20 -12.57 41.64 -4.97
N LYS A 21 -12.25 41.33 -3.71
CA LYS A 21 -10.99 40.67 -3.31
C LYS A 21 -10.86 39.28 -3.92
N PHE A 22 -11.96 38.53 -3.98
CA PHE A 22 -12.04 37.19 -4.56
C PHE A 22 -11.77 37.23 -6.07
N LYS A 23 -12.43 38.15 -6.84
CA LYS A 23 -12.15 38.32 -8.28
C LYS A 23 -10.71 38.71 -8.59
N LYS A 24 -10.09 39.58 -7.77
CA LYS A 24 -8.66 39.94 -7.91
C LYS A 24 -7.72 38.72 -7.67
N LYS A 25 -8.03 37.87 -6.68
CA LYS A 25 -7.26 36.64 -6.40
C LYS A 25 -7.43 35.59 -7.49
N ILE A 26 -8.63 35.41 -8.03
CA ILE A 26 -8.88 34.51 -9.19
C ILE A 26 -8.09 34.96 -10.43
N LYS A 27 -8.04 36.27 -10.70
CA LYS A 27 -7.22 36.82 -11.81
C LYS A 27 -5.75 36.54 -11.65
N LYS A 28 -5.23 36.51 -10.40
CA LYS A 28 -3.82 36.18 -10.09
C LYS A 28 -3.53 34.68 -10.23
N ILE A 29 -4.52 33.82 -9.95
CA ILE A 29 -4.43 32.34 -10.11
C ILE A 29 -4.47 31.97 -11.60
N LYS A 30 -5.26 32.67 -12.42
CA LYS A 30 -5.29 32.46 -13.89
C LYS A 30 -3.93 32.69 -14.56
N LYS A 31 -3.04 33.46 -13.96
CA LYS A 31 -1.67 33.68 -14.47
C LYS A 31 -0.67 32.56 -14.07
N THR A 32 -1.03 31.64 -13.15
CA THR A 32 0.03 30.86 -12.48
C THR A 32 0.02 29.34 -12.74
N ASN A 33 -1.00 28.69 -13.33
CA ASN A 33 -0.84 27.25 -13.60
C ASN A 33 -1.96 26.60 -14.44
N LYS A 34 -1.64 26.18 -15.65
CA LYS A 34 -2.51 25.40 -16.57
C LYS A 34 -3.08 24.11 -15.90
N LYS A 35 -2.29 23.44 -15.07
CA LYS A 35 -2.71 22.25 -14.29
C LYS A 35 -3.82 22.54 -13.27
N THR A 36 -3.75 23.66 -12.56
CA THR A 36 -4.76 24.05 -11.57
C THR A 36 -6.08 24.44 -12.21
N ILE A 37 -6.03 25.05 -13.39
CA ILE A 37 -7.24 25.41 -14.17
C ILE A 37 -7.93 24.15 -14.70
N ASN A 38 -7.17 23.19 -15.21
CA ASN A 38 -7.71 21.92 -15.68
C ASN A 38 -8.35 21.11 -14.55
N LYS A 39 -7.74 21.13 -13.37
CA LYS A 39 -8.32 20.51 -12.15
C LYS A 39 -9.71 21.12 -11.83
N PHE A 40 -9.82 22.44 -11.84
CA PHE A 40 -11.11 23.10 -11.56
C PHE A 40 -12.16 22.85 -12.63
N LYS A 41 -11.77 22.74 -13.89
CA LYS A 41 -12.67 22.34 -14.98
C LYS A 41 -13.19 20.92 -14.75
N LYS A 42 -12.30 19.97 -14.45
CA LYS A 42 -12.66 18.57 -14.16
C LYS A 42 -13.61 18.45 -12.95
N VAL A 43 -13.39 19.21 -11.89
CA VAL A 43 -14.30 19.27 -10.73
C VAL A 43 -15.66 19.85 -11.12
N LYS A 44 -15.69 20.87 -11.98
CA LYS A 44 -16.95 21.45 -12.49
C LYS A 44 -17.75 20.43 -13.31
N GLU A 45 -17.08 19.72 -14.22
CA GLU A 45 -17.69 18.70 -15.07
C GLU A 45 -18.24 17.52 -14.27
N GLN A 46 -17.48 17.06 -13.28
CA GLN A 46 -17.84 15.87 -12.48
C GLN A 46 -18.81 16.16 -11.32
N LYS A 47 -18.74 17.34 -10.69
CA LYS A 47 -19.42 17.64 -9.41
C LYS A 47 -20.18 18.97 -9.41
N GLY A 48 -20.25 19.62 -10.56
CA GLY A 48 -21.00 20.86 -10.75
C GLY A 48 -20.29 22.13 -10.29
N THR A 49 -20.89 23.27 -10.60
CA THR A 49 -20.31 24.60 -10.39
C THR A 49 -20.12 24.97 -8.91
N LYS A 50 -21.01 24.50 -8.01
CA LYS A 50 -20.91 24.75 -6.56
C LYS A 50 -19.66 24.08 -5.97
N ALA A 51 -19.40 22.82 -6.32
CA ALA A 51 -18.23 22.07 -5.91
C ALA A 51 -16.92 22.71 -6.43
N MET A 52 -16.91 23.18 -7.68
CA MET A 52 -15.79 23.93 -8.23
C MET A 52 -15.47 25.19 -7.41
N TYR A 53 -16.48 25.99 -7.04
CA TYR A 53 -16.24 27.18 -6.21
C TYR A 53 -15.76 26.84 -4.81
N GLN A 54 -16.27 25.78 -4.19
CA GLN A 54 -15.79 25.28 -2.90
C GLN A 54 -14.32 24.86 -2.99
N GLU A 55 -13.93 24.15 -4.05
CA GLU A 55 -12.53 23.74 -4.28
C GLU A 55 -11.61 24.92 -4.56
N ILE A 56 -12.05 25.93 -5.34
CA ILE A 56 -11.32 27.17 -5.56
C ILE A 56 -11.12 27.91 -4.23
N TRP A 57 -12.18 28.04 -3.43
CA TRP A 57 -12.12 28.73 -2.15
C TRP A 57 -11.19 28.02 -1.17
N ALA A 58 -11.29 26.72 -1.07
CA ALA A 58 -10.43 25.90 -0.24
C ALA A 58 -8.95 25.97 -0.71
N THR A 59 -8.70 25.91 -2.02
CA THR A 59 -7.35 26.08 -2.58
C THR A 59 -6.75 27.43 -2.27
N ILE A 60 -7.56 28.50 -2.33
CA ILE A 60 -7.10 29.86 -2.03
C ILE A 60 -6.85 30.06 -0.53
N THR A 61 -7.75 29.62 0.32
CA THR A 61 -7.66 29.83 1.78
C THR A 61 -6.61 28.94 2.41
N PHE A 62 -6.77 27.65 2.30
CA PHE A 62 -5.86 26.69 2.95
C PHE A 62 -4.50 26.62 2.25
N GLY A 63 -4.46 26.60 0.91
CA GLY A 63 -3.19 26.54 0.19
C GLY A 63 -2.30 27.76 0.44
N ILE A 64 -2.85 28.96 0.56
CA ILE A 64 -2.07 30.16 0.90
C ILE A 64 -1.62 30.16 2.35
N TYR A 65 -2.52 29.75 3.27
CA TYR A 65 -2.22 29.69 4.70
C TYR A 65 -1.13 28.66 4.97
N ASP A 66 -1.28 27.44 4.48
CA ASP A 66 -0.28 26.39 4.66
C ASP A 66 1.04 26.73 3.97
N LYS A 67 1.02 27.28 2.76
CA LYS A 67 2.25 27.74 2.06
C LYS A 67 3.01 28.81 2.85
N ARG A 68 2.31 29.78 3.44
CA ARG A 68 2.95 30.81 4.28
C ARG A 68 3.55 30.24 5.54
N ARG A 69 2.82 29.34 6.20
CA ARG A 69 3.29 28.68 7.41
C ARG A 69 4.47 27.75 7.13
N ILE A 70 4.43 26.99 6.03
CA ILE A 70 5.56 26.18 5.56
C ILE A 70 6.77 27.06 5.26
N LYS A 71 6.60 28.21 4.58
CA LYS A 71 7.70 29.14 4.32
C LYS A 71 8.34 29.66 5.61
N ARG A 72 7.52 29.94 6.64
CA ARG A 72 8.00 30.34 7.97
C ARG A 72 8.76 29.21 8.66
N LEU A 73 8.24 27.99 8.63
CA LEU A 73 8.89 26.80 9.21
C LEU A 73 10.22 26.49 8.52
N LYS A 74 10.34 26.71 7.19
CA LYS A 74 11.62 26.60 6.46
C LYS A 74 12.64 27.62 6.96
N LYS A 75 12.23 28.87 7.19
CA LYS A 75 13.12 29.95 7.61
C LYS A 75 13.52 29.83 9.09
N PHE A 76 12.58 29.38 9.93
CA PHE A 76 12.74 29.24 11.37
C PHE A 76 12.27 27.84 11.78
N PRO A 77 13.07 26.80 11.54
CA PRO A 77 12.67 25.44 11.87
C PRO A 77 12.63 25.24 13.39
N PRO A 78 11.57 24.62 13.94
CA PRO A 78 11.53 24.27 15.35
C PRO A 78 12.64 23.28 15.72
N ALA A 79 12.94 23.12 16.99
CA ALA A 79 13.89 22.12 17.46
C ALA A 79 13.47 20.70 17.06
N LEU A 80 14.46 19.82 16.88
CA LEU A 80 14.22 18.39 16.71
C LEU A 80 13.69 17.83 18.02
N VAL A 81 12.79 16.89 17.95
CA VAL A 81 12.27 16.13 19.09
C VAL A 81 12.85 14.72 19.01
N GLU A 82 13.82 14.44 19.87
CA GLU A 82 14.62 13.21 19.80
C GLU A 82 13.80 11.94 20.01
N ASN A 83 12.75 12.00 20.81
CA ASN A 83 11.84 10.89 21.10
C ASN A 83 10.55 10.92 20.24
N ARG A 84 10.62 11.43 19.01
CA ARG A 84 9.46 11.43 18.10
C ARG A 84 9.70 10.55 16.90
N MET A 85 8.72 9.68 16.65
CA MET A 85 8.60 8.83 15.47
C MET A 85 7.52 9.37 14.55
N LEU A 86 7.79 9.41 13.25
CA LEU A 86 6.84 9.80 12.21
C LEU A 86 6.64 8.64 11.26
N PHE A 87 5.37 8.33 10.95
CA PHE A 87 5.00 7.28 10.02
C PHE A 87 4.24 7.84 8.82
N GLU A 88 4.56 7.34 7.62
CA GLU A 88 3.79 7.57 6.38
C GLU A 88 3.84 6.31 5.52
N THR A 89 2.70 5.75 5.16
CA THR A 89 2.59 4.61 4.26
C THR A 89 1.88 4.99 2.97
N ASN A 90 2.01 4.17 1.93
CA ASN A 90 1.40 4.47 0.63
C ASN A 90 -0.13 4.55 0.74
N ASP A 91 -0.73 3.53 1.35
CA ASP A 91 -2.11 3.57 1.83
C ASP A 91 -2.09 3.91 3.32
N ASP A 92 -3.06 4.71 3.77
CA ASP A 92 -3.09 5.21 5.14
C ASP A 92 -3.12 4.07 6.16
N PHE A 93 -2.16 4.06 7.09
CA PHE A 93 -2.18 3.21 8.28
C PHE A 93 -2.20 1.70 7.97
N THR A 94 -1.35 1.26 7.06
CA THR A 94 -1.26 -0.12 6.57
C THR A 94 0.19 -0.62 6.48
N ASP A 95 0.34 -1.89 6.06
CA ASP A 95 1.60 -2.49 5.66
C ASP A 95 2.68 -2.47 6.78
N ASN A 96 3.94 -2.40 6.42
CA ASN A 96 5.10 -2.41 7.34
C ASN A 96 5.01 -1.34 8.43
N GLY A 97 4.51 -0.15 8.07
CA GLY A 97 4.32 0.93 9.03
C GLY A 97 3.30 0.56 10.10
N ARG A 98 2.19 -0.08 9.72
CA ARG A 98 1.16 -0.53 10.66
C ARG A 98 1.67 -1.65 11.57
N ALA A 99 2.37 -2.64 11.02
CA ALA A 99 2.92 -3.73 11.81
C ALA A 99 3.93 -3.24 12.87
N LEU A 100 4.84 -2.33 12.47
CA LEU A 100 5.77 -1.72 13.43
C LEU A 100 5.06 -0.87 14.47
N PHE A 101 4.02 -0.14 14.09
CA PHE A 101 3.20 0.66 15.02
C PHE A 101 2.49 -0.23 16.05
N ASP A 102 1.84 -1.31 15.62
CA ASP A 102 1.15 -2.23 16.53
C ASP A 102 2.14 -2.83 17.54
N TYR A 103 3.32 -3.24 17.07
CA TYR A 103 4.40 -3.71 17.92
C TYR A 103 4.83 -2.66 18.95
N LEU A 104 5.01 -1.40 18.53
CA LEU A 104 5.39 -0.30 19.43
C LEU A 104 4.34 -0.05 20.52
N ILE A 105 3.05 -0.13 20.17
CA ILE A 105 1.95 0.07 21.12
C ILE A 105 1.85 -1.10 22.11
N GLU A 106 1.87 -2.33 21.59
CA GLU A 106 1.78 -3.56 22.38
C GLU A 106 2.91 -3.64 23.43
N ASN A 107 4.10 -3.17 23.07
CA ASN A 107 5.28 -3.17 23.96
C ASN A 107 5.47 -1.86 24.74
N GLY A 108 4.53 -0.92 24.68
CA GLY A 108 4.52 0.28 25.52
C GLY A 108 5.50 1.40 25.12
N TYR A 109 6.06 1.37 23.91
CA TYR A 109 6.99 2.40 23.42
C TYR A 109 6.35 3.80 23.35
N ASN A 110 5.03 3.89 23.20
CA ASN A 110 4.30 5.15 23.26
C ASN A 110 4.36 5.85 24.63
N LYS A 111 4.83 5.19 25.68
CA LYS A 111 5.08 5.83 26.99
C LYS A 111 6.33 6.73 26.95
N LYS A 112 7.31 6.40 26.11
CA LYS A 112 8.56 7.15 25.94
C LYS A 112 8.59 7.99 24.66
N TYR A 113 7.98 7.50 23.58
CA TYR A 113 8.03 8.11 22.27
C TYR A 113 6.68 8.72 21.87
N GLU A 114 6.72 9.92 21.29
CA GLU A 114 5.59 10.48 20.58
C GLU A 114 5.51 9.87 19.18
N ILE A 115 4.42 9.18 18.87
CA ILE A 115 4.18 8.52 17.58
C ILE A 115 3.19 9.33 16.77
N VAL A 116 3.60 9.75 15.58
CA VAL A 116 2.78 10.59 14.70
C VAL A 116 2.61 9.91 13.35
N TRP A 117 1.36 9.73 12.94
CA TRP A 117 1.00 9.23 11.61
C TRP A 117 0.58 10.36 10.69
N LEU A 118 1.16 10.39 9.48
CA LEU A 118 0.70 11.24 8.40
C LEU A 118 -0.28 10.48 7.52
N VAL A 119 -1.55 10.87 7.53
CA VAL A 119 -2.63 10.18 6.83
C VAL A 119 -3.51 11.16 6.04
N HIS A 120 -4.29 10.65 5.11
CA HIS A 120 -5.24 11.48 4.34
C HIS A 120 -6.48 11.85 5.15
N GLU A 121 -7.01 10.90 5.94
CA GLU A 121 -8.24 11.06 6.70
C GLU A 121 -8.06 10.72 8.21
N PRO A 122 -7.46 11.62 9.02
CA PRO A 122 -7.17 11.34 10.46
C PRO A 122 -8.37 10.88 11.27
N LYS A 123 -9.56 11.38 10.93
CA LYS A 123 -10.80 11.04 11.67
C LYS A 123 -11.11 9.54 11.68
N LYS A 124 -10.66 8.78 10.67
CA LYS A 124 -10.84 7.32 10.59
C LYS A 124 -10.06 6.58 11.67
N TYR A 125 -8.99 7.19 12.17
CA TYR A 125 -8.05 6.54 13.08
C TYR A 125 -8.09 7.10 14.49
N LYS A 126 -9.14 7.87 14.81
CA LYS A 126 -9.27 8.52 16.13
C LYS A 126 -9.30 7.51 17.30
N ALA A 127 -9.80 6.31 17.07
CA ALA A 127 -9.81 5.25 18.09
C ALA A 127 -8.40 4.77 18.50
N TYR A 128 -7.39 5.01 17.66
CA TYR A 128 -5.99 4.67 17.95
C TYR A 128 -5.20 5.83 18.59
N GLU A 129 -5.81 7.01 18.71
CA GLU A 129 -5.16 8.16 19.37
C GLU A 129 -5.09 7.95 20.89
N THR A 130 -3.92 8.23 21.45
CA THR A 130 -3.65 8.28 22.89
C THR A 130 -2.87 9.55 23.20
N GLU A 131 -2.46 9.76 24.45
CA GLU A 131 -1.68 10.94 24.85
C GLU A 131 -0.48 11.20 23.93
N ASN A 132 0.26 10.15 23.56
CA ASN A 132 1.47 10.24 22.75
C ASN A 132 1.32 9.67 21.33
N VAL A 133 0.09 9.37 20.90
CA VAL A 133 -0.20 8.87 19.54
C VAL A 133 -1.15 9.82 18.83
N LYS A 134 -0.76 10.31 17.65
CA LYS A 134 -1.52 11.31 16.89
C LYS A 134 -1.60 10.96 15.41
N PHE A 135 -2.76 11.23 14.81
CA PHE A 135 -2.96 11.14 13.37
C PHE A 135 -3.15 12.54 12.77
N VAL A 136 -2.27 12.91 11.85
CA VAL A 136 -2.18 14.25 11.27
C VAL A 136 -2.42 14.21 9.77
N GLN A 137 -3.26 15.12 9.29
CA GLN A 137 -3.55 15.18 7.86
C GLN A 137 -2.31 15.63 7.05
N ASN A 138 -1.82 14.75 6.16
CA ASN A 138 -0.66 15.04 5.30
C ASN A 138 -1.02 15.99 4.15
N PHE A 139 -2.11 15.72 3.42
CA PHE A 139 -2.61 16.52 2.31
C PHE A 139 -4.06 16.94 2.53
N LYS A 140 -4.44 18.05 1.94
CA LYS A 140 -5.86 18.40 1.86
C LYS A 140 -6.60 17.35 1.02
N LYS A 141 -7.74 16.86 1.51
CA LYS A 141 -8.57 15.84 0.82
C LYS A 141 -8.77 16.19 -0.66
N GLY A 142 -8.48 15.21 -1.53
CA GLY A 142 -8.61 15.35 -2.97
C GLY A 142 -7.63 16.33 -3.62
N SER A 143 -6.50 16.65 -2.96
CA SER A 143 -5.50 17.59 -3.49
C SER A 143 -4.08 17.20 -3.11
N THR A 144 -3.11 17.78 -3.79
CA THR A 144 -1.67 17.67 -3.49
C THR A 144 -1.17 18.82 -2.59
N ILE A 145 -2.09 19.54 -1.94
CA ILE A 145 -1.72 20.66 -1.06
C ILE A 145 -1.31 20.09 0.29
N ARG A 146 -0.03 20.21 0.59
CA ARG A 146 0.58 19.76 1.86
C ARG A 146 0.10 20.60 3.03
N ARG A 147 -0.20 19.95 4.15
CA ARG A 147 -0.58 20.62 5.40
C ARG A 147 0.65 21.12 6.15
N ALA A 148 0.57 22.35 6.67
CA ALA A 148 1.68 22.93 7.42
C ALA A 148 1.96 22.21 8.76
N GLU A 149 0.96 21.55 9.32
CA GLU A 149 1.10 20.74 10.52
C GLU A 149 1.92 19.48 10.23
N ALA A 150 1.55 18.71 9.20
CA ALA A 150 2.33 17.57 8.74
C ALA A 150 3.78 17.98 8.42
N TYR A 151 3.95 19.14 7.78
CA TYR A 151 5.28 19.71 7.53
C TYR A 151 6.07 19.94 8.83
N LYS A 152 5.43 20.48 9.89
CA LYS A 152 6.06 20.67 11.19
C LYS A 152 6.57 19.33 11.75
N TYR A 153 5.73 18.29 11.74
CA TYR A 153 6.14 16.97 12.23
C TYR A 153 7.27 16.37 11.39
N ALA A 154 7.20 16.45 10.06
CA ALA A 154 8.29 16.01 9.18
C ALA A 154 9.62 16.70 9.46
N LEU A 155 9.61 17.98 9.88
CA LEU A 155 10.82 18.73 10.28
C LEU A 155 11.35 18.41 11.66
N THR A 156 10.51 17.91 12.55
CA THR A 156 10.84 17.82 13.98
C THR A 156 10.92 16.41 14.53
N SER A 157 10.62 15.38 13.73
CA SER A 157 10.75 13.97 14.15
C SER A 157 12.15 13.46 13.96
N ARG A 158 12.68 12.75 14.94
CA ARG A 158 13.99 12.10 14.91
C ARG A 158 13.99 10.90 13.98
N TYR A 159 12.98 10.02 14.12
CA TYR A 159 12.82 8.81 13.32
C TYR A 159 11.67 8.98 12.34
N ILE A 160 11.90 8.66 11.08
CA ILE A 160 10.91 8.77 10.01
C ILE A 160 10.82 7.43 9.30
N PHE A 161 9.75 6.70 9.58
CA PHE A 161 9.43 5.41 8.99
C PHE A 161 8.41 5.58 7.87
N TYR A 162 8.70 5.04 6.69
CA TYR A 162 7.80 5.17 5.56
C TYR A 162 7.92 3.97 4.62
N THR A 163 6.98 3.84 3.68
CA THR A 163 7.01 2.84 2.61
C THR A 163 7.05 3.52 1.25
N GLN A 164 7.90 3.05 0.33
CA GLN A 164 8.07 3.50 -1.06
C GLN A 164 8.63 4.90 -1.25
N ALA A 165 7.96 5.94 -0.79
CA ALA A 165 8.37 7.31 -1.01
C ALA A 165 7.88 8.22 0.10
N PHE A 166 8.79 8.98 0.67
CA PHE A 166 8.47 10.00 1.64
C PHE A 166 8.34 11.35 0.94
N ASN A 167 7.16 11.93 0.98
CA ASN A 167 6.84 13.16 0.24
C ASN A 167 7.50 14.43 0.79
N TRP A 168 8.23 14.33 1.90
CA TRP A 168 8.77 15.45 2.67
C TRP A 168 10.30 15.52 2.66
N ILE A 169 10.97 14.69 1.88
CA ILE A 169 12.42 14.49 1.82
C ILE A 169 13.22 15.78 1.57
N ALA A 170 12.70 16.68 0.73
CA ALA A 170 13.37 17.96 0.47
C ALA A 170 13.54 18.85 1.74
N MET A 171 13.18 18.33 2.89
CA MET A 171 13.17 19.00 4.18
C MET A 171 14.01 18.29 5.23
N SER A 172 14.76 17.28 4.82
CA SER A 172 15.65 16.55 5.74
C SER A 172 16.58 17.50 6.49
N ARG A 173 16.77 17.21 7.75
CA ARG A 173 17.65 17.96 8.65
C ARG A 173 18.73 17.02 9.18
N ARG A 174 19.85 17.63 9.60
CA ARG A 174 20.86 16.90 10.32
C ARG A 174 20.27 16.22 11.56
N ASN A 175 20.69 15.02 11.85
CA ASN A 175 20.21 14.16 12.95
C ASN A 175 18.78 13.62 12.81
N GLN A 176 18.14 13.66 11.64
CA GLN A 176 16.97 12.85 11.37
C GLN A 176 17.38 11.54 10.70
N LEU A 177 16.68 10.45 11.02
CA LEU A 177 16.86 9.14 10.39
C LEU A 177 15.64 8.83 9.50
N PHE A 178 15.89 8.62 8.22
CA PHE A 178 14.90 8.26 7.20
C PHE A 178 15.02 6.77 6.91
N ILE A 179 14.04 6.01 7.34
CA ILE A 179 14.01 4.55 7.29
C ILE A 179 12.88 4.13 6.35
N ASP A 180 13.25 3.67 5.16
CA ASP A 180 12.30 3.10 4.22
C ASP A 180 12.05 1.64 4.58
N LEU A 181 10.87 1.37 5.12
CA LEU A 181 10.43 0.02 5.45
C LEU A 181 10.13 -0.82 4.21
N TRP A 182 10.13 -0.16 3.02
CA TRP A 182 9.85 -0.71 1.72
C TRP A 182 8.50 -1.45 1.65
N HIS A 183 8.25 -2.19 0.56
CA HIS A 183 6.96 -2.86 0.35
C HIS A 183 7.07 -4.22 -0.34
N GLY A 184 8.28 -4.74 -0.51
CA GLY A 184 8.55 -6.07 -1.04
C GLY A 184 9.70 -6.13 -2.04
N CYS A 185 10.35 -7.27 -2.10
CA CYS A 185 11.32 -7.68 -3.09
C CYS A 185 10.82 -8.96 -3.76
N GLY A 186 10.79 -9.00 -5.07
CA GLY A 186 10.30 -10.13 -5.84
C GLY A 186 11.13 -10.35 -7.09
N TYR A 187 10.56 -11.05 -8.05
CA TYR A 187 11.21 -11.55 -9.25
C TYR A 187 11.52 -10.49 -10.30
N LYS A 188 10.74 -9.41 -10.34
CA LYS A 188 10.74 -8.41 -11.42
C LYS A 188 11.98 -7.54 -11.43
N ALA A 189 12.68 -7.46 -12.57
CA ALA A 189 13.71 -6.46 -12.76
C ALA A 189 13.10 -5.05 -12.88
N ASN A 190 13.78 -4.07 -12.31
CA ASN A 190 13.41 -2.68 -12.44
C ASN A 190 14.39 -1.98 -13.39
N LYS A 191 14.03 -1.88 -14.68
CA LYS A 191 14.87 -1.26 -15.73
C LYS A 191 15.11 0.24 -15.50
N ASN A 192 14.18 0.92 -14.80
CA ASN A 192 14.28 2.35 -14.52
C ASN A 192 14.64 2.56 -13.05
N GLY A 193 15.87 2.93 -12.78
CA GLY A 193 16.30 3.27 -11.42
C GLY A 193 15.48 4.40 -10.82
N ARG A 194 15.21 4.33 -9.54
CA ARG A 194 14.47 5.35 -8.78
C ARG A 194 15.41 6.05 -7.83
N LYS A 195 15.59 7.35 -8.00
CA LYS A 195 16.25 8.16 -6.97
C LYS A 195 15.30 8.32 -5.78
N VAL A 196 15.53 7.54 -4.75
CA VAL A 196 14.82 7.65 -3.47
C VAL A 196 15.83 8.10 -2.41
N PHE A 197 15.39 8.92 -1.50
CA PHE A 197 16.22 9.34 -0.38
C PHE A 197 15.82 8.52 0.86
N PHE A 198 16.78 7.85 1.42
CA PHE A 198 16.70 7.20 2.72
C PHE A 198 18.12 7.14 3.31
N ASP A 199 18.18 7.05 4.62
CA ASP A 199 19.42 6.64 5.30
C ASP A 199 19.55 5.13 5.25
N TYR A 200 18.44 4.42 5.49
CA TYR A 200 18.35 2.96 5.46
C TYR A 200 17.06 2.48 4.78
N CYS A 201 17.14 1.32 4.13
CA CYS A 201 16.01 0.63 3.51
C CYS A 201 16.06 -0.86 3.85
N LEU A 202 14.90 -1.44 4.17
CA LEU A 202 14.79 -2.86 4.49
C LEU A 202 14.71 -3.72 3.23
N VAL A 203 15.32 -4.90 3.30
CA VAL A 203 15.21 -5.98 2.32
C VAL A 203 15.06 -7.33 3.04
N PRO A 204 14.45 -8.37 2.41
CA PRO A 204 14.25 -9.66 3.05
C PRO A 204 15.56 -10.42 3.34
N GLY A 205 16.49 -10.37 2.38
CA GLY A 205 17.76 -11.07 2.47
C GLY A 205 18.82 -10.48 1.55
N ASP A 206 20.05 -10.90 1.71
CA ASP A 206 21.23 -10.38 1.03
C ASP A 206 21.18 -10.52 -0.48
N ILE A 207 20.47 -11.54 -0.97
CA ILE A 207 20.30 -11.78 -2.41
C ILE A 207 19.68 -10.58 -3.14
N PHE A 208 18.89 -9.75 -2.43
CA PHE A 208 18.24 -8.56 -3.00
C PHE A 208 19.10 -7.30 -2.92
N ILE A 209 20.25 -7.32 -2.21
CA ILE A 209 21.10 -6.13 -2.01
C ILE A 209 21.57 -5.59 -3.35
N ARG A 210 22.16 -6.44 -4.22
CA ARG A 210 22.72 -5.99 -5.49
C ARG A 210 21.66 -5.27 -6.35
N THR A 211 20.52 -5.91 -6.55
CA THR A 211 19.45 -5.35 -7.40
C THR A 211 18.84 -4.08 -6.79
N LYS A 212 18.78 -3.97 -5.46
CA LYS A 212 18.33 -2.74 -4.80
C LYS A 212 19.38 -1.63 -4.83
N MET A 213 20.66 -1.94 -4.75
CA MET A 213 21.71 -0.96 -4.99
C MET A 213 21.61 -0.34 -6.39
N GLU A 214 21.43 -1.17 -7.40
CA GLU A 214 21.27 -0.74 -8.79
C GLU A 214 19.98 0.09 -8.97
N PHE A 215 18.87 -0.38 -8.41
CA PHE A 215 17.57 0.30 -8.50
C PHE A 215 17.56 1.68 -7.81
N PHE A 216 18.12 1.80 -6.61
CA PHE A 216 18.14 3.05 -5.86
C PHE A 216 19.36 3.93 -6.14
N GLY A 217 20.41 3.39 -6.77
CA GLY A 217 21.69 4.08 -6.92
C GLY A 217 22.36 4.34 -5.56
N CYS A 218 22.31 3.38 -4.65
CA CYS A 218 22.85 3.50 -3.29
C CYS A 218 23.94 2.45 -3.01
N THR A 219 24.61 2.57 -1.87
CA THR A 219 25.58 1.58 -1.38
C THR A 219 24.89 0.49 -0.56
N SER A 220 25.52 -0.69 -0.46
CA SER A 220 25.02 -1.82 0.34
C SER A 220 24.82 -1.44 1.82
N LYS A 221 25.65 -0.57 2.39
CA LYS A 221 25.55 -0.10 3.79
C LYS A 221 24.20 0.55 4.15
N LYS A 222 23.42 0.95 3.15
CA LYS A 222 22.08 1.53 3.34
C LYS A 222 20.96 0.50 3.29
N LEU A 223 21.27 -0.76 2.98
CA LEU A 223 20.29 -1.84 2.85
C LEU A 223 20.45 -2.80 4.02
N LEU A 224 19.37 -3.01 4.76
CA LEU A 224 19.33 -3.85 5.94
C LEU A 224 18.54 -5.13 5.66
N SER A 225 19.21 -6.27 5.70
CA SER A 225 18.63 -7.60 5.39
C SER A 225 17.92 -8.18 6.62
N PHE A 226 17.00 -7.40 7.19
CA PHE A 226 16.26 -7.77 8.41
C PHE A 226 14.87 -8.32 8.11
N GLY A 227 14.45 -8.37 6.86
CA GLY A 227 13.05 -8.62 6.52
C GLY A 227 12.18 -7.39 6.78
N TYR A 228 10.88 -7.62 6.91
CA TYR A 228 9.88 -6.56 7.01
C TYR A 228 9.05 -6.69 8.30
N PRO A 229 8.70 -5.58 8.98
CA PRO A 229 7.84 -5.61 10.16
C PRO A 229 6.53 -6.39 9.98
N ARG A 230 5.92 -6.35 8.81
CA ARG A 230 4.68 -7.08 8.51
C ARG A 230 4.82 -8.60 8.56
N TYR A 231 6.05 -9.12 8.55
CA TYR A 231 6.30 -10.55 8.72
C TYR A 231 5.98 -11.02 10.14
N ASP A 232 6.25 -10.20 11.17
CA ASP A 232 5.80 -10.51 12.54
C ASP A 232 4.26 -10.61 12.62
N MET A 233 3.56 -9.67 11.96
CA MET A 233 2.10 -9.70 11.86
C MET A 233 1.61 -10.96 11.15
N MET A 234 2.23 -11.32 10.02
CA MET A 234 1.91 -12.51 9.25
C MET A 234 2.15 -13.79 10.04
N LEU A 235 3.30 -13.92 10.69
CA LEU A 235 3.67 -15.14 11.42
C LEU A 235 2.83 -15.34 12.69
N ARG A 236 2.46 -14.25 13.36
CA ARG A 236 1.60 -14.30 14.55
C ARG A 236 0.17 -14.73 14.20
N GLY A 237 -0.33 -14.35 13.03
CA GLY A 237 -1.72 -14.54 12.64
C GLY A 237 -2.68 -13.65 13.43
N SER A 238 -3.97 -13.93 13.30
CA SER A 238 -5.04 -13.16 13.96
C SER A 238 -6.29 -14.04 14.11
N SER A 239 -6.81 -14.16 15.34
CA SER A 239 -8.06 -14.87 15.60
C SER A 239 -9.22 -14.29 14.76
N ARG A 240 -9.24 -13.00 14.53
CA ARG A 240 -10.24 -12.37 13.66
C ARG A 240 -10.08 -12.79 12.20
N ALA A 241 -8.85 -13.02 11.72
CA ALA A 241 -8.62 -13.53 10.38
C ALA A 241 -9.11 -14.99 10.25
N ASP A 242 -8.89 -15.79 11.28
CA ASP A 242 -9.37 -17.18 11.34
C ASP A 242 -10.91 -17.25 11.39
N GLU A 243 -11.54 -16.37 12.18
CA GLU A 243 -13.00 -16.23 12.20
C GLU A 243 -13.55 -15.84 10.81
N TYR A 244 -12.93 -14.83 10.18
CA TYR A 244 -13.35 -14.37 8.86
C TYR A 244 -13.16 -15.47 7.79
N LYS A 245 -12.05 -16.21 7.83
CA LYS A 245 -11.87 -17.41 7.00
C LYS A 245 -13.00 -18.41 7.23
N ALA A 246 -13.32 -18.73 8.49
CA ALA A 246 -14.39 -19.69 8.83
C ALA A 246 -15.76 -19.22 8.32
N GLU A 247 -16.08 -17.93 8.42
CA GLU A 247 -17.29 -17.33 7.84
C GLU A 247 -17.35 -17.53 6.32
N LEU A 248 -16.24 -17.27 5.62
CA LEU A 248 -16.14 -17.46 4.16
C LEU A 248 -16.30 -18.92 3.76
N LEU A 249 -15.58 -19.84 4.40
CA LEU A 249 -15.65 -21.27 4.14
C LEU A 249 -17.06 -21.83 4.36
N LYS A 250 -17.71 -21.45 5.46
CA LYS A 250 -19.10 -21.84 5.75
C LYS A 250 -20.08 -21.35 4.67
N LYS A 251 -19.91 -20.09 4.22
CA LYS A 251 -20.78 -19.48 3.21
C LYS A 251 -20.67 -20.16 1.85
N THR A 252 -19.50 -20.73 1.52
CA THR A 252 -19.20 -21.32 0.22
C THR A 252 -19.18 -22.85 0.25
N ASP A 253 -19.56 -23.46 1.36
CA ASP A 253 -19.46 -24.93 1.60
C ASP A 253 -18.07 -25.48 1.25
N SER A 254 -17.03 -24.79 1.74
CA SER A 254 -15.64 -25.10 1.44
C SER A 254 -14.87 -25.52 2.68
N THR A 255 -13.79 -26.28 2.49
CA THR A 255 -12.92 -26.80 3.57
C THR A 255 -11.55 -26.14 3.58
N LYS A 256 -11.08 -25.63 2.46
CA LYS A 256 -9.78 -24.97 2.30
C LYS A 256 -9.95 -23.63 1.56
N LEU A 257 -9.08 -22.69 1.88
CA LEU A 257 -9.00 -21.37 1.24
C LEU A 257 -7.67 -21.22 0.51
N ILE A 258 -7.74 -21.08 -0.81
CA ILE A 258 -6.60 -20.72 -1.65
C ILE A 258 -6.67 -19.21 -1.90
N LEU A 259 -5.64 -18.47 -1.48
CA LEU A 259 -5.52 -17.05 -1.76
C LEU A 259 -4.83 -16.86 -3.11
N TRP A 260 -5.47 -16.16 -4.05
CA TRP A 260 -4.87 -15.84 -5.34
C TRP A 260 -4.55 -14.36 -5.44
N MET A 261 -3.25 -14.04 -5.62
CA MET A 261 -2.73 -12.68 -5.69
C MET A 261 -1.96 -12.45 -6.99
N PRO A 262 -2.67 -12.32 -8.13
CA PRO A 262 -2.02 -12.09 -9.41
C PRO A 262 -1.42 -10.69 -9.48
N THR A 263 -0.32 -10.55 -10.22
CA THR A 263 0.19 -9.24 -10.64
C THR A 263 -0.81 -8.62 -11.62
N TYR A 264 -1.12 -7.34 -11.43
CA TYR A 264 -1.97 -6.62 -12.38
C TYR A 264 -1.27 -6.48 -13.74
N ARG A 265 -2.04 -6.61 -14.83
CA ARG A 265 -1.56 -6.48 -16.23
C ARG A 265 -2.01 -5.16 -16.88
N HIS A 266 -3.19 -4.66 -16.50
CA HIS A 266 -3.71 -3.36 -16.95
C HIS A 266 -3.92 -2.40 -15.77
N ALA A 267 -3.26 -1.24 -15.84
CA ALA A 267 -3.45 -0.16 -14.88
C ALA A 267 -4.26 0.98 -15.50
N SER A 268 -4.94 1.76 -14.66
CA SER A 268 -5.59 3.02 -15.05
C SER A 268 -4.63 4.11 -15.58
N SER A 269 -3.33 3.82 -15.64
CA SER A 269 -2.26 4.69 -16.12
C SER A 269 -1.42 3.96 -17.17
N GLU A 270 -1.34 4.50 -18.39
CA GLU A 270 -0.53 3.98 -19.51
C GLU A 270 0.94 3.71 -19.15
N ARG A 271 1.48 4.41 -18.15
CA ARG A 271 2.86 4.22 -17.67
C ARG A 271 3.09 2.92 -16.89
N LEU A 272 2.02 2.27 -16.47
CA LEU A 272 2.06 1.11 -15.59
C LEU A 272 1.41 -0.12 -16.25
N ASN A 273 0.96 0.00 -17.50
CA ASN A 273 0.42 -1.14 -18.24
C ASN A 273 1.53 -2.12 -18.55
N GLU A 274 1.33 -3.35 -18.13
CA GLU A 274 2.11 -4.51 -18.50
C GLU A 274 1.24 -5.28 -19.52
N GLU A 275 1.45 -5.02 -20.81
CA GLU A 275 0.68 -5.63 -21.90
C GLU A 275 1.18 -7.05 -22.20
N THR A 276 1.28 -7.92 -21.19
CA THR A 276 1.67 -9.32 -21.38
C THR A 276 0.47 -10.25 -21.52
N LEU A 277 -0.67 -9.88 -20.94
CA LEU A 277 -1.93 -10.58 -21.12
C LEU A 277 -2.92 -9.72 -21.87
N ASN A 278 -3.53 -10.28 -22.90
CA ASN A 278 -4.59 -9.65 -23.70
C ASN A 278 -5.87 -10.49 -23.57
N ASN A 279 -6.36 -10.64 -22.34
CA ASN A 279 -7.60 -11.33 -22.05
C ASN A 279 -8.62 -10.42 -21.35
N GLU A 280 -9.88 -10.83 -21.31
CA GLU A 280 -11.00 -10.03 -20.82
C GLU A 280 -10.80 -9.59 -19.35
N PHE A 281 -10.27 -10.45 -18.50
CA PHE A 281 -10.17 -10.21 -17.07
C PHE A 281 -8.81 -9.73 -16.61
N ASN A 282 -7.80 -9.77 -17.48
CA ASN A 282 -6.40 -9.47 -17.12
C ASN A 282 -5.90 -10.29 -15.91
N ILE A 283 -6.34 -11.55 -15.85
CA ILE A 283 -5.93 -12.55 -14.88
C ILE A 283 -5.23 -13.67 -15.65
N PRO A 284 -4.09 -14.20 -15.15
CA PRO A 284 -3.42 -15.34 -15.77
C PRO A 284 -4.36 -16.54 -15.92
N ILE A 285 -4.18 -17.34 -16.96
CA ILE A 285 -4.92 -18.58 -17.26
C ILE A 285 -6.43 -18.38 -17.57
N ILE A 286 -7.06 -17.35 -17.04
CA ILE A 286 -8.48 -17.06 -17.23
C ILE A 286 -8.66 -16.08 -18.39
N ASP A 287 -8.93 -16.59 -19.59
CA ASP A 287 -9.04 -15.77 -20.79
C ASP A 287 -10.42 -15.13 -20.94
N ASP A 288 -11.46 -15.84 -20.48
CA ASP A 288 -12.86 -15.48 -20.67
C ASP A 288 -13.76 -15.90 -19.50
N ALA A 289 -15.04 -15.53 -19.58
CA ALA A 289 -16.04 -15.86 -18.56
C ALA A 289 -16.30 -17.35 -18.41
N ASP A 290 -16.24 -18.12 -19.50
CA ASP A 290 -16.53 -19.56 -19.48
C ASP A 290 -15.47 -20.30 -18.67
N LYS A 291 -14.19 -20.00 -18.85
CA LYS A 291 -13.09 -20.53 -18.03
C LYS A 291 -13.22 -20.16 -16.56
N LEU A 292 -13.66 -18.94 -16.26
CA LEU A 292 -13.89 -18.54 -14.86
C LEU A 292 -15.04 -19.33 -14.22
N LEU A 293 -16.12 -19.55 -14.96
CA LEU A 293 -17.25 -20.37 -14.51
C LEU A 293 -16.87 -21.85 -14.36
N GLU A 294 -16.05 -22.37 -15.26
CA GLU A 294 -15.47 -23.72 -15.18
C GLU A 294 -14.65 -23.89 -13.90
N LEU A 295 -13.71 -22.98 -13.65
CA LEU A 295 -12.92 -22.98 -12.41
C LEU A 295 -13.80 -22.87 -11.16
N ASN A 296 -14.82 -21.99 -11.19
CA ASN A 296 -15.75 -21.84 -10.07
C ASN A 296 -16.54 -23.15 -9.79
N ARG A 297 -17.01 -23.84 -10.85
CA ARG A 297 -17.68 -25.14 -10.71
C ARG A 297 -16.74 -26.19 -10.15
N PHE A 298 -15.51 -26.28 -10.68
CA PHE A 298 -14.49 -27.20 -10.19
C PHE A 298 -14.17 -26.97 -8.70
N CYS A 299 -14.03 -25.73 -8.30
CA CYS A 299 -13.83 -25.35 -6.89
C CYS A 299 -15.00 -25.79 -6.01
N LYS A 300 -16.24 -25.60 -6.47
CA LYS A 300 -17.44 -26.03 -5.75
C LYS A 300 -17.50 -27.54 -5.58
N GLU A 301 -17.28 -28.32 -6.62
CA GLU A 301 -17.26 -29.78 -6.61
C GLU A 301 -16.17 -30.35 -5.68
N ASN A 302 -15.10 -29.60 -5.49
CA ASN A 302 -13.98 -29.99 -4.64
C ASN A 302 -13.96 -29.34 -3.25
N HIS A 303 -15.01 -28.57 -2.88
CA HIS A 303 -15.13 -27.87 -1.59
C HIS A 303 -13.93 -26.93 -1.31
N ILE A 304 -13.45 -26.24 -2.34
CA ILE A 304 -12.37 -25.27 -2.25
C ILE A 304 -12.92 -23.85 -2.47
N LEU A 305 -12.43 -22.90 -1.70
CA LEU A 305 -12.68 -21.48 -1.91
C LEU A 305 -11.43 -20.84 -2.49
N ILE A 306 -11.53 -20.17 -3.62
CA ILE A 306 -10.51 -19.26 -4.13
C ILE A 306 -10.88 -17.83 -3.77
N VAL A 307 -9.99 -17.12 -3.07
CA VAL A 307 -10.11 -15.70 -2.79
C VAL A 307 -9.13 -14.94 -3.66
N ILE A 308 -9.62 -14.19 -4.64
CA ILE A 308 -8.79 -13.36 -5.52
C ILE A 308 -8.62 -11.98 -4.90
N LYS A 309 -7.39 -11.66 -4.48
CA LYS A 309 -7.06 -10.33 -3.97
C LYS A 309 -6.72 -9.39 -5.12
N LYS A 310 -7.66 -8.53 -5.49
CA LYS A 310 -7.45 -7.51 -6.53
C LYS A 310 -6.37 -6.51 -6.15
N HIS A 311 -5.50 -6.21 -7.12
CA HIS A 311 -4.62 -5.06 -6.99
C HIS A 311 -5.44 -3.76 -7.10
N TYR A 312 -5.13 -2.76 -6.26
CA TYR A 312 -5.88 -1.49 -6.19
C TYR A 312 -5.90 -0.67 -7.50
N LEU A 313 -5.01 -0.96 -8.43
CA LEU A 313 -4.96 -0.36 -9.77
C LEU A 313 -5.78 -1.11 -10.81
N GLN A 314 -6.25 -2.30 -10.50
CA GLN A 314 -6.97 -3.15 -11.43
C GLN A 314 -8.39 -2.63 -11.66
N ILE A 315 -8.82 -2.62 -12.94
CA ILE A 315 -10.18 -2.22 -13.30
C ILE A 315 -11.16 -3.28 -12.77
N PRO A 316 -12.30 -2.90 -12.17
CA PRO A 316 -13.32 -3.85 -11.77
C PRO A 316 -13.84 -4.65 -12.96
N TYR A 317 -14.02 -5.96 -12.77
CA TYR A 317 -14.68 -6.81 -13.76
C TYR A 317 -16.19 -6.75 -13.59
N ASP A 318 -16.89 -6.73 -14.71
CA ASP A 318 -18.32 -6.94 -14.76
C ASP A 318 -18.58 -8.38 -15.25
N PHE A 319 -19.08 -9.20 -14.33
CA PHE A 319 -19.39 -10.61 -14.64
C PHE A 319 -20.83 -10.77 -15.13
N GLY A 320 -21.55 -9.68 -15.37
CA GLY A 320 -22.97 -9.71 -15.74
C GLY A 320 -23.81 -10.46 -14.70
N ASP A 321 -24.71 -11.32 -15.16
CA ASP A 321 -25.60 -12.13 -14.32
C ASP A 321 -24.93 -13.41 -13.75
N ASN A 322 -23.64 -13.64 -14.00
CA ASN A 322 -22.95 -14.85 -13.55
C ASN A 322 -22.64 -14.77 -12.06
N VAL A 323 -23.16 -15.71 -11.31
CA VAL A 323 -22.95 -15.82 -9.86
C VAL A 323 -21.78 -16.77 -9.56
N LEU A 324 -20.68 -16.24 -9.07
CA LEU A 324 -19.57 -17.02 -8.55
C LEU A 324 -19.87 -17.45 -7.10
N THR A 325 -19.79 -18.73 -6.81
CA THR A 325 -20.08 -19.30 -5.47
C THR A 325 -18.82 -19.57 -4.68
N ASN A 326 -17.79 -20.12 -5.33
CA ASN A 326 -16.54 -20.57 -4.72
C ASN A 326 -15.31 -19.78 -5.17
N ILE A 327 -15.52 -18.70 -5.93
CA ILE A 327 -14.51 -17.67 -6.22
C ILE A 327 -15.02 -16.35 -5.68
N VAL A 328 -14.26 -15.71 -4.80
CA VAL A 328 -14.62 -14.47 -4.13
C VAL A 328 -13.54 -13.42 -4.40
N TYR A 329 -13.93 -12.21 -4.74
CA TYR A 329 -13.01 -11.07 -4.85
C TYR A 329 -12.88 -10.35 -3.51
N LEU A 330 -11.64 -10.12 -3.07
CA LEU A 330 -11.32 -9.43 -1.83
C LEU A 330 -10.75 -8.04 -2.12
N GLU A 331 -11.40 -7.02 -1.65
CA GLU A 331 -10.93 -5.64 -1.71
C GLU A 331 -10.28 -5.20 -0.38
N ASN A 332 -9.51 -4.09 -0.42
CA ASN A 332 -8.94 -3.51 0.81
C ASN A 332 -10.04 -3.05 1.79
N LYS A 333 -11.22 -2.70 1.25
CA LYS A 333 -12.37 -2.30 2.06
C LYS A 333 -12.91 -3.47 2.87
N ASP A 334 -12.98 -4.67 2.29
CA ASP A 334 -13.49 -5.86 2.98
C ASP A 334 -12.61 -6.21 4.17
N LEU A 335 -11.29 -6.14 4.01
CA LEU A 335 -10.34 -6.30 5.12
C LEU A 335 -10.54 -5.22 6.19
N ALA A 336 -10.64 -3.96 5.79
CA ALA A 336 -10.82 -2.85 6.72
C ALA A 336 -12.16 -2.92 7.48
N ASP A 337 -13.24 -3.29 6.82
CA ASP A 337 -14.57 -3.46 7.42
C ASP A 337 -14.58 -4.63 8.45
N ASN A 338 -13.70 -5.63 8.27
CA ASN A 338 -13.47 -6.72 9.21
C ASN A 338 -12.36 -6.43 10.24
N GLY A 339 -11.76 -5.24 10.24
CA GLY A 339 -10.69 -4.87 11.16
C GLY A 339 -9.35 -5.57 10.90
N LEU A 340 -9.14 -6.09 9.68
CA LEU A 340 -7.99 -6.90 9.30
C LEU A 340 -6.95 -6.12 8.47
N GLN A 341 -5.70 -6.52 8.61
CA GLN A 341 -4.63 -6.19 7.68
C GLN A 341 -4.43 -7.34 6.68
N LEU A 342 -3.90 -7.01 5.49
CA LEU A 342 -3.69 -8.02 4.44
C LEU A 342 -2.81 -9.20 4.90
N TYR A 343 -1.74 -8.91 5.66
CA TYR A 343 -0.81 -9.94 6.10
C TYR A 343 -1.35 -10.85 7.22
N GLU A 344 -2.34 -10.38 7.99
CA GLU A 344 -3.13 -11.25 8.89
C GLU A 344 -3.99 -12.21 8.07
N PHE A 345 -4.62 -11.72 6.99
CA PHE A 345 -5.43 -12.56 6.11
C PHE A 345 -4.58 -13.53 5.28
N ILE A 346 -3.39 -13.16 4.85
CA ILE A 346 -2.44 -14.07 4.18
C ILE A 346 -2.11 -15.24 5.10
N ASN A 347 -1.90 -15.02 6.40
CA ASN A 347 -1.63 -16.10 7.36
C ASN A 347 -2.73 -17.13 7.41
N CYS A 348 -4.00 -16.77 7.32
CA CYS A 348 -5.07 -17.76 7.44
C CYS A 348 -5.31 -18.59 6.17
N SER A 349 -4.69 -18.28 5.01
CA SER A 349 -4.85 -19.09 3.78
C SER A 349 -4.18 -20.47 3.89
N ASP A 350 -4.74 -21.48 3.23
CA ASP A 350 -4.15 -22.82 3.19
C ASP A 350 -3.07 -22.95 2.10
N ALA A 351 -3.18 -22.16 1.03
CA ALA A 351 -2.22 -22.07 -0.06
C ALA A 351 -2.26 -20.67 -0.69
N LEU A 352 -1.20 -20.30 -1.40
CA LEU A 352 -1.15 -19.10 -2.22
C LEU A 352 -0.94 -19.44 -3.69
N VAL A 353 -1.76 -18.86 -4.56
CA VAL A 353 -1.50 -18.76 -5.99
C VAL A 353 -1.00 -17.34 -6.28
N SER A 354 0.09 -17.23 -6.97
CA SER A 354 0.67 -15.96 -7.39
C SER A 354 1.29 -16.09 -8.79
N ASP A 355 2.08 -15.13 -9.17
CA ASP A 355 2.88 -15.14 -10.39
C ASP A 355 4.25 -14.51 -10.08
N TYR A 356 4.56 -13.38 -10.64
CA TYR A 356 5.82 -12.65 -10.46
C TYR A 356 5.79 -11.66 -9.29
N SER A 357 4.83 -11.79 -8.39
CA SER A 357 4.62 -10.88 -7.26
C SER A 357 5.57 -11.18 -6.10
N SER A 358 6.02 -10.13 -5.42
CA SER A 358 6.86 -10.25 -4.22
C SER A 358 6.18 -10.97 -3.06
N VAL A 359 4.86 -11.08 -3.05
CA VAL A 359 4.12 -11.80 -2.00
C VAL A 359 4.48 -13.27 -1.95
N ALA A 360 4.84 -13.88 -3.08
CA ALA A 360 5.28 -15.29 -3.09
C ALA A 360 6.60 -15.48 -2.31
N ILE A 361 7.52 -14.50 -2.37
CA ILE A 361 8.73 -14.51 -1.53
C ILE A 361 8.34 -14.38 -0.05
N ASP A 362 7.44 -13.46 0.29
CA ASP A 362 6.99 -13.26 1.67
C ASP A 362 6.29 -14.52 2.22
N TYR A 363 5.50 -15.21 1.39
CA TYR A 363 4.74 -16.40 1.74
C TYR A 363 5.62 -17.64 2.08
N LEU A 364 6.86 -17.67 1.61
CA LEU A 364 7.83 -18.72 1.95
C LEU A 364 8.03 -18.86 3.47
N LEU A 365 7.81 -17.76 4.22
CA LEU A 365 7.91 -17.78 5.70
C LEU A 365 6.81 -18.60 6.36
N LEU A 366 5.67 -18.80 5.70
CA LEU A 366 4.56 -19.65 6.22
C LEU A 366 4.76 -21.13 5.92
N ASP A 367 5.67 -21.46 5.00
CA ASP A 367 5.96 -22.84 4.58
C ASP A 367 4.71 -23.63 4.15
N ARG A 368 3.82 -22.97 3.38
CA ARG A 368 2.58 -23.57 2.86
C ARG A 368 2.66 -23.71 1.34
N PRO A 369 1.80 -24.55 0.70
CA PRO A 369 1.80 -24.75 -0.74
C PRO A 369 1.70 -23.45 -1.55
N LEU A 370 2.51 -23.36 -2.61
CA LEU A 370 2.55 -22.27 -3.57
C LEU A 370 2.24 -22.78 -4.98
N GLY A 371 1.44 -22.01 -5.72
CA GLY A 371 1.24 -22.17 -7.15
C GLY A 371 1.63 -20.89 -7.89
N PHE A 372 2.25 -21.03 -9.06
CA PHE A 372 2.70 -19.93 -9.91
C PHE A 372 2.01 -20.01 -11.26
N THR A 373 1.21 -18.99 -11.62
CA THR A 373 0.61 -18.87 -12.95
C THR A 373 1.62 -18.25 -13.91
N LEU A 374 2.03 -19.00 -14.93
CA LEU A 374 3.15 -18.70 -15.82
C LEU A 374 2.76 -18.76 -17.30
N ASP A 375 1.49 -18.63 -17.65
CA ASP A 375 0.97 -18.65 -19.02
C ASP A 375 1.51 -17.53 -19.90
N ASP A 376 1.97 -16.41 -19.32
CA ASP A 376 2.60 -15.30 -20.02
C ASP A 376 4.13 -15.17 -19.75
N TYR A 377 4.78 -16.24 -19.25
CA TYR A 377 6.18 -16.18 -18.79
C TYR A 377 7.15 -15.67 -19.83
N GLU A 378 7.07 -16.13 -21.09
CA GLU A 378 7.97 -15.71 -22.17
C GLU A 378 7.77 -14.23 -22.49
N ALA A 379 6.52 -13.78 -22.68
CA ALA A 379 6.20 -12.38 -22.95
C ALA A 379 6.63 -11.46 -21.80
N TYR A 380 6.48 -11.94 -20.56
CA TYR A 380 6.91 -11.19 -19.37
C TYR A 380 8.45 -11.08 -19.30
N THR A 381 9.17 -12.16 -19.64
CA THR A 381 10.64 -12.18 -19.73
C THR A 381 11.14 -11.12 -20.70
N GLU A 382 10.57 -11.05 -21.90
CA GLU A 382 10.95 -10.08 -22.91
C GLU A 382 10.66 -8.63 -22.50
N SER A 383 9.50 -8.40 -21.90
CA SER A 383 9.05 -7.04 -21.55
C SER A 383 9.75 -6.47 -20.32
N ARG A 384 9.88 -7.24 -19.25
CA ARG A 384 10.34 -6.79 -17.93
C ARG A 384 11.71 -7.31 -17.55
N GLY A 385 11.96 -8.62 -17.74
CA GLY A 385 13.13 -9.32 -17.24
C GLY A 385 13.08 -9.56 -15.72
N TRP A 386 14.14 -10.17 -15.22
CA TRP A 386 14.17 -10.77 -13.89
C TRP A 386 15.29 -10.23 -13.00
N VAL A 387 15.09 -10.37 -11.69
CA VAL A 387 16.11 -10.11 -10.66
C VAL A 387 17.10 -11.25 -10.57
N PHE A 388 16.63 -12.49 -10.81
CA PHE A 388 17.39 -13.72 -10.76
C PHE A 388 17.78 -14.16 -12.18
N ASP A 389 18.93 -14.82 -12.33
CA ASP A 389 19.38 -15.35 -13.63
C ASP A 389 18.40 -16.44 -14.12
N ASP A 390 17.99 -17.35 -13.26
CA ASP A 390 16.87 -18.26 -13.47
C ASP A 390 15.78 -18.01 -12.41
N PRO A 391 14.71 -17.29 -12.75
CA PRO A 391 13.63 -16.99 -11.78
C PRO A 391 12.85 -18.23 -11.36
N LEU A 392 12.77 -19.29 -12.19
CA LEU A 392 12.01 -20.50 -11.87
C LEU A 392 12.62 -21.29 -10.72
N GLU A 393 13.96 -21.23 -10.54
CA GLU A 393 14.62 -21.81 -9.36
C GLU A 393 14.16 -21.19 -8.03
N TYR A 394 13.65 -19.94 -8.08
CA TYR A 394 13.14 -19.20 -6.92
C TYR A 394 11.62 -19.25 -6.81
N MET A 395 10.95 -20.05 -7.62
CA MET A 395 9.51 -20.29 -7.61
C MET A 395 9.19 -21.72 -7.11
N PRO A 396 9.38 -22.00 -5.81
CA PRO A 396 9.28 -23.35 -5.26
C PRO A 396 7.82 -23.74 -5.03
N GLY A 397 7.13 -24.10 -6.10
CA GLY A 397 5.74 -24.49 -6.12
C GLY A 397 5.29 -25.03 -7.46
N SER A 398 4.01 -25.33 -7.62
CA SER A 398 3.44 -25.80 -8.87
C SER A 398 3.52 -24.71 -9.93
N HIS A 399 4.18 -24.99 -11.05
CA HIS A 399 4.21 -24.11 -12.21
C HIS A 399 3.00 -24.41 -13.10
N MET A 400 2.09 -23.45 -13.24
CA MET A 400 0.80 -23.61 -13.92
C MET A 400 0.78 -22.78 -15.19
N TYR A 401 0.67 -23.43 -16.34
CA TYR A 401 0.66 -22.80 -17.66
C TYR A 401 -0.73 -22.78 -18.30
N ASN A 402 -1.66 -23.57 -17.74
CA ASN A 402 -3.01 -23.74 -18.25
C ASN A 402 -4.00 -24.12 -17.13
N MET A 403 -5.27 -24.26 -17.47
CA MET A 403 -6.34 -24.60 -16.52
C MET A 403 -6.13 -25.96 -15.88
N GLN A 404 -5.67 -26.96 -16.63
CA GLN A 404 -5.47 -28.32 -16.10
C GLN A 404 -4.39 -28.35 -15.00
N ASP A 405 -3.30 -27.59 -15.18
CA ASP A 405 -2.27 -27.43 -14.15
C ASP A 405 -2.84 -26.77 -12.88
N PHE A 406 -3.72 -25.78 -13.07
CA PHE A 406 -4.37 -25.10 -11.95
C PHE A 406 -5.33 -26.01 -11.19
N GLU A 407 -6.14 -26.79 -11.90
CA GLU A 407 -7.03 -27.79 -11.30
C GLU A 407 -6.24 -28.86 -10.53
N GLN A 408 -5.10 -29.32 -11.07
CA GLN A 408 -4.22 -30.25 -10.36
C GLN A 408 -3.67 -29.65 -9.06
N PHE A 409 -3.25 -28.37 -9.07
CA PHE A 409 -2.83 -27.68 -7.85
C PHE A 409 -3.95 -27.60 -6.80
N ILE A 410 -5.19 -27.35 -7.22
CA ILE A 410 -6.34 -27.32 -6.33
C ILE A 410 -6.54 -28.70 -5.67
N LEU A 411 -6.42 -29.79 -6.45
CA LEU A 411 -6.53 -31.16 -5.93
C LEU A 411 -5.40 -31.47 -4.94
N ASP A 412 -4.18 -31.07 -5.24
CA ASP A 412 -3.03 -31.28 -4.35
C ASP A 412 -3.24 -30.56 -3.01
N VAL A 413 -3.75 -29.32 -3.04
CA VAL A 413 -4.10 -28.57 -1.81
C VAL A 413 -5.24 -29.26 -1.04
N LYS A 414 -6.28 -29.75 -1.72
CA LYS A 414 -7.40 -30.50 -1.13
C LYS A 414 -6.91 -31.74 -0.42
N GLU A 415 -6.03 -32.50 -1.04
CA GLU A 415 -5.50 -33.78 -0.55
C GLU A 415 -4.29 -33.62 0.39
N GLU A 416 -3.91 -32.37 0.72
CA GLU A 416 -2.75 -32.02 1.55
C GLU A 416 -1.42 -32.57 1.01
N LYS A 417 -1.32 -32.74 -0.31
CA LYS A 417 -0.10 -33.10 -1.01
C LYS A 417 0.78 -31.86 -1.19
N ASP A 418 1.95 -31.90 -0.60
CA ASP A 418 2.94 -30.82 -0.68
C ASP A 418 4.25 -31.31 -1.26
N LEU A 419 4.34 -31.26 -2.57
CA LEU A 419 5.49 -31.80 -3.34
C LEU A 419 6.72 -30.87 -3.29
N TYR A 420 6.58 -29.61 -2.89
CA TYR A 420 7.60 -28.59 -2.98
C TYR A 420 8.14 -28.10 -1.64
N LYS A 421 7.81 -28.78 -0.54
CA LYS A 421 8.18 -28.35 0.83
C LYS A 421 9.70 -28.21 1.01
N GLU A 422 10.48 -29.17 0.56
CA GLU A 422 11.94 -29.13 0.65
C GLU A 422 12.52 -28.01 -0.20
N GLN A 423 12.01 -27.83 -1.43
CA GLN A 423 12.46 -26.74 -2.31
C GLN A 423 12.12 -25.37 -1.70
N ARG A 424 10.94 -25.21 -1.08
CA ARG A 424 10.58 -23.99 -0.36
C ARG A 424 11.55 -23.69 0.77
N ALA A 425 11.96 -24.67 1.54
CA ALA A 425 12.94 -24.49 2.62
C ALA A 425 14.28 -23.98 2.07
N VAL A 426 14.75 -24.53 0.96
CA VAL A 426 15.98 -24.08 0.28
C VAL A 426 15.87 -22.65 -0.22
N VAL A 427 14.77 -22.30 -0.91
CA VAL A 427 14.57 -20.95 -1.45
C VAL A 427 14.36 -19.93 -0.31
N ARG A 428 13.63 -20.30 0.73
CA ARG A 428 13.47 -19.48 1.94
C ARG A 428 14.84 -19.13 2.55
N ALA A 429 15.71 -20.10 2.74
CA ALA A 429 17.05 -19.86 3.27
C ALA A 429 17.92 -18.96 2.38
N LYS A 430 17.70 -18.96 1.06
CA LYS A 430 18.38 -18.04 0.12
C LYS A 430 17.84 -16.63 0.14
N THR A 431 16.53 -16.47 0.39
CA THR A 431 15.80 -15.20 0.22
C THR A 431 15.58 -14.43 1.53
N HIS A 432 15.69 -15.09 2.68
CA HIS A 432 15.47 -14.50 4.00
C HIS A 432 16.66 -14.77 4.92
N ASN A 433 17.34 -13.72 5.37
CA ASN A 433 18.43 -13.85 6.33
C ASN A 433 17.94 -14.07 7.74
N VAL A 434 16.70 -13.66 8.02
CA VAL A 434 16.06 -13.69 9.35
C VAL A 434 14.66 -14.27 9.19
N CYS A 435 14.19 -14.98 10.20
CA CYS A 435 12.88 -15.62 10.21
C CYS A 435 11.99 -15.26 11.41
N ASP A 436 12.40 -14.30 12.24
CA ASP A 436 11.68 -13.88 13.44
C ASP A 436 12.00 -12.46 13.91
N ASN A 437 11.18 -11.93 14.84
CA ASN A 437 11.43 -10.69 15.60
C ASN A 437 11.79 -9.47 14.70
N TYR A 438 11.14 -9.34 13.57
CA TYR A 438 11.47 -8.33 12.55
C TYR A 438 11.32 -6.90 13.08
N CYS A 439 10.24 -6.61 13.81
CA CYS A 439 10.04 -5.29 14.43
C CYS A 439 11.13 -4.96 15.45
N GLN A 440 11.43 -5.91 16.35
CA GLN A 440 12.45 -5.70 17.38
C GLN A 440 13.83 -5.46 16.77
N ARG A 441 14.22 -6.23 15.75
CA ARG A 441 15.51 -6.06 15.06
C ARG A 441 15.67 -4.67 14.44
N VAL A 442 14.60 -4.11 13.89
CA VAL A 442 14.61 -2.73 13.37
C VAL A 442 14.84 -1.75 14.52
N LEU A 443 14.18 -1.93 15.66
CA LEU A 443 14.32 -1.03 16.80
C LEU A 443 15.72 -1.12 17.42
N ASP A 444 16.25 -2.33 17.61
CA ASP A 444 17.58 -2.57 18.17
C ASP A 444 18.68 -1.95 17.32
N TYR A 445 18.59 -2.07 16.00
CA TYR A 445 19.58 -1.49 15.08
C TYR A 445 19.68 0.04 15.18
N PHE A 446 18.60 0.71 15.54
CA PHE A 446 18.56 2.17 15.69
C PHE A 446 18.64 2.63 17.16
N ASP A 447 18.99 1.74 18.10
CA ASP A 447 19.04 2.02 19.55
C ASP A 447 17.72 2.61 20.10
N ILE A 448 16.57 2.16 19.54
CA ILE A 448 15.26 2.57 20.00
C ILE A 448 14.83 1.63 21.14
N THR A 449 15.02 2.08 22.37
CA THR A 449 14.75 1.30 23.59
C THR A 449 13.68 1.97 24.44
N LEU A 450 13.05 1.19 25.33
CA LEU A 450 12.15 1.69 26.39
C LEU A 450 12.89 2.50 27.45
#